data_2b165f33784d229df8392333783b048e
#
_entry.id   2b165f33784d229df8392333783b048e
#
_cell.length_a   1.000
_cell.length_b   1.000
_cell.length_c   1.000
_cell.angle_alpha   90.00
_cell.angle_beta   90.00
_cell.angle_gamma   90.00
#
_symmetry.space_group_name_H-M   'P 1'
#
loop_
_entity.id
_entity.type
_entity.pdbx_description
1 polymer ?
#
loop_
_entity_poly.entity_id
_entity_poly.type
_entity_poly.pdbx_seq_one_letter_code
_entity_poly.pdbx_strand_id
1 'polypeptide(L)'
;MGNNNFSTLGFTRSSNVFLNKKNIAQIPDEELRNMRKDIQIIFQDPYGSLNPRITIGQAINEPMKIHNIFSSSKQRKEKIIDLLQKVDLKPEHFNRYPHEFSGGQRQRICIARALGLNPEFIICDESVSALDVSVQAQVLNLLNDLKAEFRFTCIFISHDLGVVHYISNRIMVMNKGKIEEEGTADEVYFNPRSSYTQKLIASIPKVNF
;
A
#
# COMPACT_ATOMS: atom_id res chain seq x y z
N MET A 1 16.01 19.41 -20.72
CA MET A 1 16.42 19.56 -19.31
C MET A 1 15.22 19.19 -18.46
N GLY A 2 15.10 17.93 -18.07
CA GLY A 2 13.95 17.40 -17.34
C GLY A 2 14.21 17.53 -15.86
N ASN A 3 13.38 18.31 -15.15
CA ASN A 3 13.37 18.32 -13.68
C ASN A 3 12.86 16.98 -13.20
N ASN A 4 13.78 16.17 -12.69
CA ASN A 4 13.48 14.89 -12.06
C ASN A 4 12.77 15.14 -10.73
N ASN A 5 11.44 15.01 -10.73
CA ASN A 5 10.62 15.04 -9.53
C ASN A 5 10.81 13.74 -8.70
N PHE A 6 11.99 13.60 -8.07
CA PHE A 6 12.19 12.64 -6.97
C PHE A 6 11.46 13.05 -5.68
N SER A 7 10.74 14.19 -5.70
CA SER A 7 10.06 14.75 -4.53
C SER A 7 8.86 13.92 -4.04
N THR A 8 8.37 12.97 -4.82
CA THR A 8 7.19 12.17 -4.45
C THR A 8 7.47 11.10 -3.38
N LEU A 9 8.73 10.71 -3.17
CA LEU A 9 9.11 9.77 -2.11
C LEU A 9 9.87 10.42 -0.94
N GLY A 10 10.04 11.76 -0.96
CA GLY A 10 10.67 12.49 0.15
C GLY A 10 12.17 12.21 0.35
N PHE A 11 12.82 11.48 -0.56
CA PHE A 11 14.25 11.18 -0.44
C PHE A 11 15.09 12.31 -1.01
N THR A 12 15.98 12.86 -0.20
CA THR A 12 17.07 13.70 -0.69
C THR A 12 18.22 12.81 -1.19
N ARG A 13 19.03 13.27 -2.16
CA ARG A 13 20.21 12.53 -2.64
C ARG A 13 21.24 12.20 -1.54
N SER A 14 21.10 12.79 -0.36
CA SER A 14 21.91 12.50 0.83
C SER A 14 21.35 11.35 1.69
N SER A 15 20.15 10.85 1.40
CA SER A 15 19.54 9.74 2.12
C SER A 15 20.07 8.41 1.61
N ASN A 16 20.35 7.48 2.52
CA ASN A 16 20.68 6.10 2.18
C ASN A 16 19.46 5.23 2.42
N VAL A 17 18.90 4.69 1.35
CA VAL A 17 17.76 3.76 1.41
C VAL A 17 18.16 2.48 0.69
N PHE A 18 18.18 1.38 1.41
CA PHE A 18 18.62 0.10 0.87
C PHE A 18 17.42 -0.83 0.63
N LEU A 19 17.33 -1.36 -0.59
CA LEU A 19 16.48 -2.49 -0.93
C LEU A 19 17.39 -3.62 -1.44
N ASN A 20 17.29 -4.82 -0.87
CA ASN A 20 18.11 -5.97 -1.25
C ASN A 20 19.62 -5.61 -1.34
N LYS A 21 20.13 -4.86 -0.36
CA LYS A 21 21.52 -4.36 -0.26
C LYS A 21 21.91 -3.31 -1.32
N LYS A 22 21.01 -2.88 -2.19
CA LYS A 22 21.26 -1.79 -3.15
C LYS A 22 20.73 -0.47 -2.60
N ASN A 23 21.54 0.59 -2.65
CA ASN A 23 21.11 1.93 -2.26
C ASN A 23 20.25 2.56 -3.37
N ILE A 24 18.94 2.53 -3.22
CA ILE A 24 17.99 3.01 -4.23
C ILE A 24 18.02 4.53 -4.46
N ALA A 25 18.59 5.29 -3.52
CA ALA A 25 18.79 6.74 -3.70
C ALA A 25 19.95 7.10 -4.65
N GLN A 26 20.81 6.14 -4.98
CA GLN A 26 22.03 6.35 -5.75
C GLN A 26 22.11 5.57 -7.06
N ILE A 27 21.13 4.69 -7.34
CA ILE A 27 21.09 3.93 -8.59
C ILE A 27 20.64 4.79 -9.78
N PRO A 28 21.03 4.44 -11.03
CA PRO A 28 20.58 5.10 -12.23
C PRO A 28 19.06 5.05 -12.40
N ASP A 29 18.47 6.06 -13.04
CA ASP A 29 17.02 6.18 -13.25
C ASP A 29 16.41 4.96 -13.98
N GLU A 30 17.14 4.36 -14.92
CA GLU A 30 16.70 3.17 -15.64
C GLU A 30 16.59 1.95 -14.71
N GLU A 31 17.60 1.72 -13.86
CA GLU A 31 17.58 0.64 -12.88
C GLU A 31 16.48 0.87 -11.84
N LEU A 32 16.34 2.12 -11.35
CA LEU A 32 15.26 2.50 -10.45
C LEU A 32 13.87 2.25 -11.06
N ARG A 33 13.71 2.56 -12.36
CA ARG A 33 12.47 2.29 -13.08
C ARG A 33 12.13 0.80 -13.11
N ASN A 34 13.13 -0.05 -13.32
CA ASN A 34 12.95 -1.50 -13.31
C ASN A 34 12.60 -2.03 -11.91
N MET A 35 13.17 -1.45 -10.86
CA MET A 35 12.88 -1.82 -9.47
C MET A 35 11.50 -1.37 -8.98
N ARG A 36 10.85 -0.42 -9.65
CA ARG A 36 9.50 0.05 -9.27
C ARG A 36 8.45 -1.05 -9.30
N LYS A 37 8.63 -2.12 -10.10
CA LYS A 37 7.72 -3.27 -10.06
C LYS A 37 7.77 -4.00 -8.71
N ASP A 38 8.94 -4.02 -8.07
CA ASP A 38 9.19 -4.74 -6.83
C ASP A 38 8.75 -3.95 -5.59
N ILE A 39 8.57 -2.61 -5.74
CA ILE A 39 8.09 -1.70 -4.70
C ILE A 39 6.84 -0.98 -5.20
N GLN A 40 5.73 -1.17 -4.51
CA GLN A 40 4.47 -0.52 -4.83
C GLN A 40 3.98 0.35 -3.68
N ILE A 41 3.21 1.39 -4.00
CA ILE A 41 2.62 2.30 -3.01
C ILE A 41 1.11 2.34 -3.22
N ILE A 42 0.38 2.17 -2.13
CA ILE A 42 -1.07 2.35 -2.07
C ILE A 42 -1.33 3.62 -1.25
N PHE A 43 -1.84 4.65 -1.93
CA PHE A 43 -2.07 5.97 -1.34
C PHE A 43 -3.42 6.07 -0.61
N GLN A 44 -3.55 7.09 0.22
CA GLN A 44 -4.72 7.45 0.99
C GLN A 44 -5.96 7.73 0.12
N ASP A 45 -5.78 8.44 -1.00
CA ASP A 45 -6.87 8.79 -1.92
C ASP A 45 -6.97 7.80 -3.09
N PRO A 46 -7.89 6.82 -3.02
CA PRO A 46 -8.10 5.89 -4.12
C PRO A 46 -8.75 6.55 -5.34
N TYR A 47 -9.43 7.70 -5.17
CA TYR A 47 -10.03 8.44 -6.27
C TYR A 47 -8.97 9.12 -7.13
N GLY A 48 -8.06 9.86 -6.53
CA GLY A 48 -6.93 10.49 -7.21
C GLY A 48 -5.92 9.49 -7.77
N SER A 49 -5.90 8.26 -7.24
CA SER A 49 -5.00 7.19 -7.66
C SER A 49 -5.43 6.47 -8.94
N LEU A 50 -6.68 6.63 -9.39
CA LEU A 50 -7.25 5.97 -10.56
C LEU A 50 -7.63 6.99 -11.63
N ASN A 51 -7.13 6.82 -12.85
CA ASN A 51 -7.53 7.67 -13.98
C ASN A 51 -9.02 7.41 -14.31
N PRO A 52 -9.91 8.43 -14.18
CA PRO A 52 -11.34 8.24 -14.39
C PRO A 52 -11.75 7.97 -15.85
N ARG A 53 -10.81 8.15 -16.80
CA ARG A 53 -11.07 8.01 -18.25
C ARG A 53 -10.78 6.62 -18.79
N ILE A 54 -10.22 5.72 -17.97
CA ILE A 54 -9.90 4.35 -18.39
C ILE A 54 -10.65 3.35 -17.50
N THR A 55 -10.89 2.15 -18.03
CA THR A 55 -11.56 1.09 -17.27
C THR A 55 -10.65 0.50 -16.21
N ILE A 56 -11.23 -0.18 -15.23
CA ILE A 56 -10.48 -0.86 -14.16
C ILE A 56 -9.48 -1.87 -14.74
N GLY A 57 -9.91 -2.66 -15.72
CA GLY A 57 -9.03 -3.59 -16.41
C GLY A 57 -7.84 -2.90 -17.07
N GLN A 58 -8.05 -1.74 -17.68
CA GLN A 58 -6.98 -0.93 -18.26
C GLN A 58 -6.04 -0.37 -17.19
N ALA A 59 -6.58 0.14 -16.09
CA ALA A 59 -5.78 0.71 -14.99
C ALA A 59 -4.85 -0.32 -14.33
N ILE A 60 -5.29 -1.58 -14.22
CA ILE A 60 -4.45 -2.68 -13.69
C ILE A 60 -3.49 -3.19 -14.76
N ASN A 61 -3.91 -3.24 -16.04
CA ASN A 61 -3.09 -3.74 -17.15
C ASN A 61 -1.92 -2.81 -17.50
N GLU A 62 -2.08 -1.50 -17.34
CA GLU A 62 -1.08 -0.51 -17.75
C GLU A 62 0.29 -0.74 -17.09
N PRO A 63 0.44 -0.83 -15.76
CA PRO A 63 1.72 -1.12 -15.13
C PRO A 63 2.25 -2.51 -15.51
N MET A 64 1.40 -3.52 -15.66
CA MET A 64 1.82 -4.85 -16.13
C MET A 64 2.43 -4.79 -17.52
N LYS A 65 1.84 -3.99 -18.44
CA LYS A 65 2.36 -3.79 -19.80
C LYS A 65 3.71 -3.05 -19.79
N ILE A 66 3.83 -1.98 -18.99
CA ILE A 66 5.07 -1.18 -18.87
C ILE A 66 6.24 -2.04 -18.39
N HIS A 67 6.00 -2.94 -17.43
CA HIS A 67 7.02 -3.82 -16.86
C HIS A 67 7.11 -5.19 -17.54
N ASN A 68 6.45 -5.36 -18.70
CA ASN A 68 6.45 -6.61 -19.49
C ASN A 68 6.04 -7.85 -18.68
N ILE A 69 5.11 -7.68 -17.74
CA ILE A 69 4.51 -8.80 -17.00
C ILE A 69 3.55 -9.53 -17.95
N PHE A 70 3.86 -10.76 -18.27
CA PHE A 70 3.23 -11.58 -19.31
C PHE A 70 3.28 -10.94 -20.71
N SER A 71 3.74 -11.67 -21.70
CA SER A 71 3.83 -11.23 -23.09
C SER A 71 2.47 -11.13 -23.78
N SER A 72 1.54 -12.02 -23.41
CA SER A 72 0.22 -12.12 -24.02
C SER A 72 -0.81 -11.22 -23.33
N SER A 73 -1.60 -10.48 -24.13
CA SER A 73 -2.75 -9.71 -23.65
C SER A 73 -3.81 -10.61 -22.99
N LYS A 74 -3.96 -11.85 -23.49
CA LYS A 74 -4.89 -12.83 -22.90
C LYS A 74 -4.46 -13.22 -21.49
N GLN A 75 -3.18 -13.54 -21.29
CA GLN A 75 -2.65 -13.89 -19.97
C GLN A 75 -2.79 -12.74 -18.97
N ARG A 76 -2.52 -11.49 -19.40
CA ARG A 76 -2.73 -10.32 -18.52
C ARG A 76 -4.19 -10.17 -18.14
N LYS A 77 -5.13 -10.34 -19.08
CA LYS A 77 -6.57 -10.25 -18.77
C LYS A 77 -7.00 -11.32 -17.78
N GLU A 78 -6.57 -12.57 -17.97
CA GLU A 78 -6.85 -13.67 -17.04
C GLU A 78 -6.30 -13.36 -15.63
N LYS A 79 -5.05 -12.86 -15.54
CA LYS A 79 -4.45 -12.46 -14.27
C LYS A 79 -5.20 -11.29 -13.60
N ILE A 80 -5.65 -10.32 -14.38
CA ILE A 80 -6.43 -9.18 -13.84
C ILE A 80 -7.77 -9.67 -13.28
N ILE A 81 -8.44 -10.58 -13.98
CA ILE A 81 -9.71 -11.17 -13.50
C ILE A 81 -9.47 -11.94 -12.19
N ASP A 82 -8.41 -12.74 -12.10
CA ASP A 82 -8.01 -13.43 -10.87
C ASP A 82 -7.77 -12.43 -9.72
N LEU A 83 -7.02 -11.35 -9.97
CA LEU A 83 -6.77 -10.31 -8.98
C LEU A 83 -8.03 -9.59 -8.53
N LEU A 84 -8.96 -9.29 -9.45
CA LEU A 84 -10.26 -8.70 -9.08
C LEU A 84 -11.03 -9.62 -8.13
N GLN A 85 -11.09 -10.92 -8.41
CA GLN A 85 -11.74 -11.88 -7.52
C GLN A 85 -11.06 -11.98 -6.15
N LYS A 86 -9.73 -11.94 -6.10
CA LYS A 86 -8.95 -11.94 -4.85
C LYS A 86 -9.17 -10.70 -3.97
N VAL A 87 -9.61 -9.60 -4.56
CA VAL A 87 -10.00 -8.40 -3.82
C VAL A 87 -11.53 -8.25 -3.67
N ASP A 88 -12.28 -9.37 -3.74
CA ASP A 88 -13.74 -9.45 -3.63
C ASP A 88 -14.50 -8.57 -4.66
N LEU A 89 -13.96 -8.46 -5.86
CA LEU A 89 -14.61 -7.83 -6.98
C LEU A 89 -14.99 -8.86 -8.04
N LYS A 90 -16.00 -8.55 -8.86
CA LYS A 90 -16.51 -9.46 -9.88
C LYS A 90 -15.74 -9.32 -11.20
N PRO A 91 -15.64 -10.40 -12.02
CA PRO A 91 -15.00 -10.34 -13.34
C PRO A 91 -15.58 -9.28 -14.27
N GLU A 92 -16.88 -9.04 -14.24
CA GLU A 92 -17.56 -8.02 -15.06
C GLU A 92 -17.10 -6.59 -14.72
N HIS A 93 -16.52 -6.35 -13.53
CA HIS A 93 -15.95 -5.06 -13.14
C HIS A 93 -14.74 -4.65 -13.99
N PHE A 94 -14.13 -5.60 -14.71
CA PHE A 94 -13.01 -5.33 -15.62
C PHE A 94 -13.29 -4.19 -16.61
N ASN A 95 -14.52 -4.09 -17.14
CA ASN A 95 -14.91 -3.11 -18.15
C ASN A 95 -15.53 -1.83 -17.56
N ARG A 96 -15.70 -1.74 -16.25
CA ARG A 96 -16.27 -0.57 -15.57
C ARG A 96 -15.24 0.53 -15.33
N TYR A 97 -15.73 1.74 -15.12
CA TYR A 97 -14.92 2.92 -14.83
C TYR A 97 -14.83 3.18 -13.32
N PRO A 98 -13.77 3.86 -12.82
CA PRO A 98 -13.60 4.13 -11.39
C PRO A 98 -14.78 4.81 -10.69
N HIS A 99 -15.50 5.71 -11.38
CA HIS A 99 -16.63 6.44 -10.81
C HIS A 99 -17.86 5.55 -10.51
N GLU A 100 -17.92 4.33 -11.04
CA GLU A 100 -18.99 3.35 -10.79
C GLU A 100 -18.80 2.55 -9.49
N PHE A 101 -17.74 2.84 -8.71
CA PHE A 101 -17.35 2.09 -7.52
C PHE A 101 -17.42 2.94 -6.26
N SER A 102 -17.73 2.29 -5.12
CA SER A 102 -17.62 2.91 -3.79
C SER A 102 -16.15 3.17 -3.42
N GLY A 103 -15.91 3.98 -2.37
CA GLY A 103 -14.56 4.25 -1.86
C GLY A 103 -13.78 2.98 -1.52
N GLY A 104 -14.39 2.07 -0.77
CA GLY A 104 -13.77 0.79 -0.40
C GLY A 104 -13.50 -0.11 -1.62
N GLN A 105 -14.40 -0.14 -2.61
CA GLN A 105 -14.17 -0.87 -3.85
C GLN A 105 -13.01 -0.27 -4.66
N ARG A 106 -12.89 1.07 -4.73
CA ARG A 106 -11.75 1.72 -5.37
C ARG A 106 -10.44 1.40 -4.66
N GLN A 107 -10.44 1.35 -3.34
CA GLN A 107 -9.26 0.94 -2.56
C GLN A 107 -8.84 -0.49 -2.90
N ARG A 108 -9.78 -1.42 -2.98
CA ARG A 108 -9.56 -2.82 -3.42
C ARG A 108 -8.97 -2.87 -4.84
N ILE A 109 -9.42 -2.01 -5.74
CA ILE A 109 -8.86 -1.88 -7.10
C ILE A 109 -7.40 -1.37 -7.05
N CYS A 110 -7.07 -0.40 -6.21
CA CYS A 110 -5.70 0.07 -6.03
C CYS A 110 -4.79 -1.03 -5.48
N ILE A 111 -5.29 -1.86 -4.57
CA ILE A 111 -4.59 -3.04 -4.06
C ILE A 111 -4.35 -4.06 -5.20
N ALA A 112 -5.39 -4.39 -5.99
CA ALA A 112 -5.26 -5.30 -7.12
C ALA A 112 -4.24 -4.78 -8.17
N ARG A 113 -4.22 -3.48 -8.43
CA ARG A 113 -3.24 -2.84 -9.31
C ARG A 113 -1.81 -3.00 -8.81
N ALA A 114 -1.56 -2.79 -7.53
CA ALA A 114 -0.25 -2.97 -6.92
C ALA A 114 0.20 -4.44 -7.02
N LEU A 115 -0.68 -5.38 -6.70
CA LEU A 115 -0.42 -6.82 -6.77
C LEU A 115 -0.22 -7.34 -8.19
N GLY A 116 -0.71 -6.63 -9.21
CA GLY A 116 -0.53 -6.97 -10.62
C GLY A 116 0.92 -7.09 -11.06
N LEU A 117 1.84 -6.44 -10.35
CA LEU A 117 3.28 -6.50 -10.60
C LEU A 117 4.00 -7.58 -9.78
N ASN A 118 3.28 -8.30 -8.90
CA ASN A 118 3.84 -9.27 -7.95
C ASN A 118 5.00 -8.68 -7.12
N PRO A 119 4.76 -7.56 -6.39
CA PRO A 119 5.80 -6.83 -5.69
C PRO A 119 6.36 -7.61 -4.50
N GLU A 120 7.63 -7.38 -4.17
CA GLU A 120 8.26 -7.85 -2.94
C GLU A 120 7.87 -6.98 -1.74
N PHE A 121 7.54 -5.69 -2.01
CA PHE A 121 7.33 -4.69 -0.98
C PHE A 121 6.17 -3.75 -1.32
N ILE A 122 5.26 -3.56 -0.37
CA ILE A 122 4.13 -2.63 -0.51
C ILE A 122 4.16 -1.61 0.65
N ILE A 123 4.05 -0.34 0.31
CA ILE A 123 3.84 0.75 1.26
C ILE A 123 2.36 1.13 1.20
N CYS A 124 1.66 1.02 2.32
CA CYS A 124 0.30 1.49 2.51
C CYS A 124 0.34 2.82 3.27
N ASP A 125 0.16 3.92 2.57
CA ASP A 125 0.24 5.27 3.13
C ASP A 125 -1.18 5.78 3.42
N GLU A 126 -1.58 5.71 4.70
CA GLU A 126 -2.94 6.04 5.19
C GLU A 126 -4.07 5.40 4.37
N SER A 127 -3.82 4.26 3.79
CA SER A 127 -4.62 3.63 2.72
C SER A 127 -6.05 3.26 3.13
N VAL A 128 -6.42 3.34 4.39
CA VAL A 128 -7.78 3.04 4.89
C VAL A 128 -8.41 4.19 5.69
N SER A 129 -7.70 5.28 5.93
CA SER A 129 -8.15 6.39 6.80
C SER A 129 -9.37 7.14 6.26
N ALA A 130 -9.58 7.14 4.94
CA ALA A 130 -10.72 7.78 4.29
C ALA A 130 -11.99 6.89 4.21
N LEU A 131 -11.94 5.67 4.76
CA LEU A 131 -13.03 4.70 4.73
C LEU A 131 -13.79 4.70 6.05
N ASP A 132 -15.08 4.36 6.00
CA ASP A 132 -15.84 4.10 7.22
C ASP A 132 -15.30 2.86 7.95
N VAL A 133 -15.54 2.78 9.27
CA VAL A 133 -14.96 1.76 10.16
C VAL A 133 -15.24 0.33 9.69
N SER A 134 -16.44 0.07 9.16
CA SER A 134 -16.83 -1.27 8.71
C SER A 134 -16.07 -1.67 7.43
N VAL A 135 -15.97 -0.77 6.47
CA VAL A 135 -15.24 -1.00 5.21
C VAL A 135 -13.73 -1.05 5.47
N GLN A 136 -13.23 -0.22 6.40
CA GLN A 136 -11.83 -0.26 6.84
C GLN A 136 -11.45 -1.65 7.37
N ALA A 137 -12.26 -2.23 8.28
CA ALA A 137 -12.02 -3.58 8.80
C ALA A 137 -11.98 -4.63 7.69
N GLN A 138 -12.89 -4.56 6.71
CA GLN A 138 -12.90 -5.47 5.57
C GLN A 138 -11.63 -5.36 4.72
N VAL A 139 -11.15 -4.14 4.45
CA VAL A 139 -9.92 -3.91 3.66
C VAL A 139 -8.68 -4.38 4.42
N LEU A 140 -8.63 -4.21 5.75
CA LEU A 140 -7.52 -4.69 6.58
C LEU A 140 -7.45 -6.22 6.61
N ASN A 141 -8.59 -6.91 6.76
CA ASN A 141 -8.66 -8.38 6.68
C ASN A 141 -8.17 -8.86 5.32
N LEU A 142 -8.70 -8.27 4.25
CA LEU A 142 -8.26 -8.56 2.89
C LEU A 142 -6.75 -8.37 2.70
N LEU A 143 -6.16 -7.30 3.22
CA LEU A 143 -4.71 -7.07 3.14
C LEU A 143 -3.91 -8.14 3.89
N ASN A 144 -4.39 -8.62 5.06
CA ASN A 144 -3.76 -9.70 5.79
C ASN A 144 -3.78 -11.02 5.00
N ASP A 145 -4.92 -11.36 4.39
CA ASP A 145 -5.05 -12.56 3.58
C ASP A 145 -4.13 -12.50 2.35
N LEU A 146 -4.12 -11.36 1.65
CA LEU A 146 -3.26 -11.13 0.50
C LEU A 146 -1.77 -11.13 0.88
N LYS A 147 -1.39 -10.59 2.04
CA LYS A 147 -0.01 -10.63 2.55
C LYS A 147 0.45 -12.07 2.77
N ALA A 148 -0.42 -12.93 3.31
CA ALA A 148 -0.12 -14.35 3.51
C ALA A 148 0.00 -15.11 2.17
N GLU A 149 -0.88 -14.83 1.21
CA GLU A 149 -0.91 -15.50 -0.09
C GLU A 149 0.26 -15.07 -0.99
N PHE A 150 0.47 -13.75 -1.17
CA PHE A 150 1.47 -13.19 -2.08
C PHE A 150 2.86 -13.05 -1.44
N ARG A 151 2.98 -13.18 -0.11
CA ARG A 151 4.23 -13.14 0.67
C ARG A 151 5.05 -11.86 0.49
N PHE A 152 4.41 -10.72 0.32
CA PHE A 152 5.09 -9.43 0.26
C PHE A 152 5.35 -8.87 1.66
N THR A 153 6.40 -8.04 1.78
CA THR A 153 6.65 -7.23 2.97
C THR A 153 5.80 -5.96 2.89
N CYS A 154 5.17 -5.56 4.00
CA CYS A 154 4.34 -4.37 4.05
C CYS A 154 4.83 -3.37 5.09
N ILE A 155 4.99 -2.08 4.71
CA ILE A 155 4.97 -0.95 5.64
C ILE A 155 3.57 -0.37 5.61
N PHE A 156 2.92 -0.33 6.77
CA PHE A 156 1.61 0.27 6.94
C PHE A 156 1.72 1.55 7.77
N ILE A 157 1.43 2.69 7.15
CA ILE A 157 1.49 4.01 7.77
C ILE A 157 0.07 4.43 8.14
N SER A 158 -0.16 4.76 9.40
CA SER A 158 -1.44 5.26 9.90
C SER A 158 -1.24 6.08 11.17
N HIS A 159 -2.18 6.97 11.43
CA HIS A 159 -2.29 7.69 12.70
C HIS A 159 -3.13 6.92 13.73
N ASP A 160 -3.81 5.85 13.34
CA ASP A 160 -4.58 4.97 14.23
C ASP A 160 -3.72 3.80 14.69
N LEU A 161 -3.26 3.86 15.95
CA LEU A 161 -2.37 2.86 16.53
C LEU A 161 -3.09 1.50 16.73
N GLY A 162 -4.40 1.48 16.92
CA GLY A 162 -5.18 0.24 17.00
C GLY A 162 -5.18 -0.51 15.67
N VAL A 163 -5.34 0.22 14.57
CA VAL A 163 -5.23 -0.33 13.20
C VAL A 163 -3.83 -0.85 12.93
N VAL A 164 -2.80 -0.07 13.30
CA VAL A 164 -1.40 -0.49 13.13
C VAL A 164 -1.09 -1.74 13.94
N HIS A 165 -1.54 -1.82 15.19
CA HIS A 165 -1.39 -3.01 16.03
C HIS A 165 -2.03 -4.25 15.38
N TYR A 166 -3.23 -4.09 14.80
CA TYR A 166 -3.97 -5.20 14.18
C TYR A 166 -3.25 -5.81 12.96
N ILE A 167 -2.63 -4.97 12.11
CA ILE A 167 -2.08 -5.45 10.82
C ILE A 167 -0.57 -5.74 10.86
N SER A 168 0.15 -5.24 11.87
CA SER A 168 1.61 -5.23 11.90
C SER A 168 2.19 -6.22 12.90
N ASN A 169 3.37 -6.78 12.56
CA ASN A 169 4.15 -7.60 13.49
C ASN A 169 5.08 -6.73 14.37
N ARG A 170 5.54 -5.60 13.83
CA ARG A 170 6.40 -4.61 14.51
C ARG A 170 5.83 -3.22 14.28
N ILE A 171 5.99 -2.37 15.27
CA ILE A 171 5.57 -0.96 15.22
C ILE A 171 6.77 -0.07 15.42
N MET A 172 6.80 1.02 14.67
CA MET A 172 7.72 2.13 14.81
C MET A 172 6.90 3.41 15.00
N VAL A 173 7.02 4.05 16.14
CA VAL A 173 6.32 5.30 16.44
C VAL A 173 7.24 6.47 16.08
N MET A 174 6.73 7.36 15.22
CA MET A 174 7.46 8.54 14.77
C MET A 174 6.83 9.83 15.26
N ASN A 175 7.66 10.79 15.62
CA ASN A 175 7.25 12.14 16.01
C ASN A 175 8.26 13.18 15.50
N LYS A 176 7.79 14.19 14.77
CA LYS A 176 8.63 15.28 14.21
C LYS A 176 9.89 14.78 13.49
N GLY A 177 9.76 13.71 12.70
CA GLY A 177 10.84 13.12 11.93
C GLY A 177 11.83 12.26 12.72
N LYS A 178 11.55 11.95 13.99
CA LYS A 178 12.37 11.08 14.86
C LYS A 178 11.58 9.84 15.25
N ILE A 179 12.29 8.72 15.40
CA ILE A 179 11.74 7.50 15.98
C ILE A 179 11.72 7.67 17.50
N GLU A 180 10.54 7.63 18.09
CA GLU A 180 10.32 7.72 19.54
C GLU A 180 10.39 6.36 20.21
N GLU A 181 9.90 5.33 19.52
CA GLU A 181 9.84 3.95 20.03
C GLU A 181 9.72 2.97 18.89
N GLU A 182 10.33 1.79 19.04
CA GLU A 182 10.13 0.63 18.17
C GLU A 182 10.11 -0.67 18.98
N GLY A 183 9.36 -1.66 18.49
CA GLY A 183 9.26 -2.98 19.13
C GLY A 183 8.32 -3.90 18.39
N THR A 184 7.98 -5.04 19.00
CA THR A 184 6.85 -5.86 18.52
C THR A 184 5.55 -5.08 18.69
N ALA A 185 4.53 -5.43 17.92
CA ALA A 185 3.24 -4.76 17.98
C ALA A 185 2.67 -4.78 19.41
N ASP A 186 2.74 -5.93 20.07
CA ASP A 186 2.24 -6.10 21.44
C ASP A 186 3.04 -5.31 22.48
N GLU A 187 4.39 -5.28 22.37
CA GLU A 187 5.22 -4.50 23.27
C GLU A 187 4.88 -3.01 23.20
N VAL A 188 4.82 -2.44 21.99
CA VAL A 188 4.56 -1.02 21.80
C VAL A 188 3.12 -0.66 22.19
N TYR A 189 2.16 -1.54 21.93
CA TYR A 189 0.75 -1.27 22.19
C TYR A 189 0.37 -1.45 23.67
N PHE A 190 0.80 -2.54 24.31
CA PHE A 190 0.39 -2.85 25.70
C PHE A 190 1.38 -2.38 26.76
N ASN A 191 2.67 -2.22 26.41
CA ASN A 191 3.73 -1.84 27.33
C ASN A 191 4.62 -0.72 26.78
N PRO A 192 4.04 0.44 26.38
CA PRO A 192 4.78 1.54 25.77
C PRO A 192 5.80 2.14 26.74
N ARG A 193 7.02 2.34 26.27
CA ARG A 193 8.13 2.92 27.07
C ARG A 193 8.21 4.44 26.89
N SER A 194 7.97 4.93 25.66
CA SER A 194 8.00 6.36 25.36
C SER A 194 6.78 7.07 25.94
N SER A 195 7.00 8.20 26.61
CA SER A 195 5.90 9.06 27.08
C SER A 195 5.00 9.57 25.95
N TYR A 196 5.54 9.71 24.74
CA TYR A 196 4.78 10.08 23.56
C TYR A 196 3.84 8.95 23.14
N THR A 197 4.35 7.71 23.05
CA THR A 197 3.54 6.52 22.73
C THR A 197 2.43 6.30 23.75
N GLN A 198 2.73 6.46 25.05
CA GLN A 198 1.74 6.37 26.14
C GLN A 198 0.60 7.37 25.95
N LYS A 199 0.91 8.62 25.56
CA LYS A 199 -0.11 9.64 25.28
C LYS A 199 -0.96 9.28 24.05
N LEU A 200 -0.35 8.74 22.98
CA LEU A 200 -1.08 8.30 21.81
C LEU A 200 -2.06 7.18 22.14
N ILE A 201 -1.63 6.18 22.89
CA ILE A 201 -2.49 5.06 23.32
C ILE A 201 -3.62 5.54 24.24
N ALA A 202 -3.31 6.44 25.18
CA ALA A 202 -4.32 7.00 26.08
C ALA A 202 -5.39 7.82 25.35
N SER A 203 -5.09 8.31 24.14
CA SER A 203 -6.04 9.07 23.31
C SER A 203 -6.99 8.17 22.47
N ILE A 204 -6.71 6.87 22.38
CA ILE A 204 -7.58 5.93 21.68
C ILE A 204 -8.90 5.80 22.46
N PRO A 205 -10.07 6.00 21.82
CA PRO A 205 -11.35 5.81 22.48
C PRO A 205 -11.47 4.39 23.01
N LYS A 206 -11.61 4.23 24.32
CA LYS A 206 -11.91 2.92 24.90
C LYS A 206 -13.35 2.59 24.57
N VAL A 207 -13.56 1.68 23.65
CA VAL A 207 -14.90 1.08 23.45
C VAL A 207 -15.12 0.13 24.61
N ASN A 208 -15.88 0.58 25.60
CA ASN A 208 -16.38 -0.32 26.65
C ASN A 208 -17.49 -1.16 25.99
N PHE A 209 -17.22 -2.44 25.77
CA PHE A 209 -18.22 -3.43 25.43
C PHE A 209 -18.90 -3.93 26.69
#